data_9c96f50a6a581693b1cdab0d8e82930b
#
_entry.id   9c96f50a6a581693b1cdab0d8e82930b
#
_cell.length_a   1.000
_cell.length_b   1.000
_cell.length_c   1.000
_cell.angle_alpha   90.00
_cell.angle_beta   90.00
_cell.angle_gamma   90.00
#
_symmetry.space_group_name_H-M   'P 1'
#
loop_
_entity.id
_entity.type
_entity.pdbx_description
1 polymer ?
#
loop_
_entity_poly.entity_id
_entity_poly.type
_entity_poly.pdbx_seq_one_letter_code
_entity_poly.pdbx_strand_id
1 'polypeptide(L)'
;PLLPMRDLTIPGQGSSGIWMTVYAPRGTPRGIYNGKITVTGRKKELGHVNVRIRVFGFDLPQTFTFRSAFSLMDGFMEKTERFRRQAWDLMLDHRLNPDDITRTDMPAIEDLLYARSRGMNSFNILHLVPRPRKKVLWTLWAPLSAYNEKLFAEFAFRLDDYIAELEKYDLKKFAYFYGFDERRKDAFDALKRTRDFVKKRWNIPLMSTSTMFQELVRQPENPAYMATDWFCPLTNFYNPALAERLRKKGHQIWVYSCCGPEYPYVNFSNLEYPF
;
A
#
# COMPACT_ATOMS: atom_id res chain seq x y z
N PRO A 1 -16.42 -12.27 -8.12
CA PRO A 1 -16.30 -12.06 -6.67
C PRO A 1 -16.47 -13.37 -5.91
N LEU A 2 -15.71 -13.52 -4.81
CA LEU A 2 -15.91 -14.62 -3.86
C LEU A 2 -17.07 -14.21 -2.94
N LEU A 3 -18.17 -14.93 -3.02
CA LEU A 3 -19.35 -14.67 -2.20
C LEU A 3 -19.45 -15.72 -1.10
N PRO A 4 -19.88 -15.35 0.13
CA PRO A 4 -20.24 -16.32 1.14
C PRO A 4 -21.34 -17.25 0.60
N MET A 5 -21.13 -18.54 0.71
CA MET A 5 -22.00 -19.51 0.07
C MET A 5 -22.52 -20.53 1.08
N ARG A 6 -23.84 -20.77 1.06
CA ARG A 6 -24.49 -21.85 1.80
C ARG A 6 -24.86 -23.02 0.87
N ASP A 7 -25.37 -22.68 -0.30
CA ASP A 7 -25.81 -23.64 -1.31
C ASP A 7 -25.21 -23.27 -2.68
N LEU A 8 -24.84 -24.29 -3.44
CA LEU A 8 -24.28 -24.14 -4.77
C LEU A 8 -25.05 -25.01 -5.76
N THR A 9 -25.57 -24.41 -6.82
CA THR A 9 -26.13 -25.14 -7.95
C THR A 9 -25.06 -25.26 -9.04
N ILE A 10 -24.67 -26.48 -9.35
CA ILE A 10 -23.72 -26.79 -10.41
C ILE A 10 -24.53 -27.25 -11.64
N PRO A 11 -24.40 -26.57 -12.81
CA PRO A 11 -25.02 -27.02 -14.05
C PRO A 11 -24.56 -28.43 -14.41
N GLY A 12 -25.42 -29.20 -15.10
CA GLY A 12 -25.03 -30.53 -15.59
C GLY A 12 -23.78 -30.47 -16.44
N GLN A 13 -22.82 -31.36 -16.21
CA GLN A 13 -21.47 -31.38 -16.82
C GLN A 13 -20.59 -30.16 -16.50
N GLY A 14 -20.97 -29.34 -15.52
CA GLY A 14 -20.18 -28.21 -15.04
C GLY A 14 -19.35 -28.52 -13.80
N SER A 15 -18.41 -27.65 -13.49
CA SER A 15 -17.65 -27.63 -12.23
C SER A 15 -17.68 -26.24 -11.62
N SER A 16 -17.52 -26.16 -10.31
CA SER A 16 -17.42 -24.89 -9.60
C SER A 16 -16.35 -24.97 -8.52
N GLY A 17 -15.48 -23.94 -8.48
CA GLY A 17 -14.46 -23.84 -7.45
C GLY A 17 -15.04 -23.24 -6.16
N ILE A 18 -14.59 -23.77 -5.03
CA ILE A 18 -14.90 -23.24 -3.70
C ILE A 18 -13.61 -22.77 -3.06
N TRP A 19 -13.58 -21.52 -2.62
CA TRP A 19 -12.47 -20.97 -1.84
C TRP A 19 -12.71 -21.21 -0.35
N MET A 20 -11.73 -21.78 0.33
CA MET A 20 -11.77 -22.01 1.78
C MET A 20 -10.67 -21.19 2.45
N THR A 21 -11.05 -20.40 3.45
CA THR A 21 -10.11 -19.69 4.31
C THR A 21 -10.06 -20.36 5.68
N VAL A 22 -8.87 -20.63 6.15
CA VAL A 22 -8.62 -21.14 7.51
C VAL A 22 -7.91 -20.06 8.30
N TYR A 23 -8.45 -19.71 9.44
CA TYR A 23 -7.87 -18.78 10.39
C TYR A 23 -7.39 -19.51 11.63
N ALA A 24 -6.12 -19.40 11.96
CA ALA A 24 -5.54 -19.84 13.22
C ALA A 24 -5.40 -18.64 14.16
N PRO A 25 -6.22 -18.51 15.20
CA PRO A 25 -6.10 -17.44 16.19
C PRO A 25 -4.70 -17.39 16.80
N ARG A 26 -4.29 -16.21 17.26
CA ARG A 26 -3.02 -16.03 17.97
C ARG A 26 -2.98 -16.94 19.20
N GLY A 27 -1.84 -17.58 19.44
CA GLY A 27 -1.68 -18.55 20.52
C GLY A 27 -2.21 -19.94 20.20
N THR A 28 -2.67 -20.20 18.97
CA THR A 28 -3.03 -21.57 18.56
C THR A 28 -1.82 -22.49 18.72
N PRO A 29 -1.91 -23.60 19.49
CA PRO A 29 -0.78 -24.47 19.72
C PRO A 29 -0.18 -25.01 18.41
N ARG A 30 1.15 -25.11 18.37
CA ARG A 30 1.84 -25.77 17.26
C ARG A 30 1.35 -27.20 17.10
N GLY A 31 1.03 -27.61 15.88
CA GLY A 31 0.59 -28.98 15.64
C GLY A 31 0.05 -29.23 14.24
N ILE A 32 -0.41 -30.44 14.05
CA ILE A 32 -1.15 -30.87 12.88
C ILE A 32 -2.62 -31.02 13.28
N TYR A 33 -3.48 -30.28 12.58
CA TYR A 33 -4.92 -30.30 12.79
C TYR A 33 -5.55 -30.98 11.58
N ASN A 34 -6.27 -32.06 11.81
CA ASN A 34 -6.96 -32.77 10.75
C ASN A 34 -8.46 -32.44 10.80
N GLY A 35 -9.04 -32.18 9.66
CA GLY A 35 -10.45 -31.90 9.49
C GLY A 35 -11.00 -32.60 8.27
N LYS A 36 -12.30 -32.46 8.07
CA LYS A 36 -13.02 -33.03 6.95
C LYS A 36 -14.03 -32.01 6.44
N ILE A 37 -14.03 -31.76 5.14
CA ILE A 37 -15.07 -30.98 4.46
C ILE A 37 -16.01 -31.98 3.81
N THR A 38 -17.26 -31.99 4.23
CA THR A 38 -18.27 -32.87 3.68
C THR A 38 -19.08 -32.13 2.60
N VAL A 39 -19.18 -32.70 1.44
CA VAL A 39 -20.03 -32.21 0.35
C VAL A 39 -21.37 -32.93 0.42
N THR A 40 -22.46 -32.20 0.54
CA THR A 40 -23.80 -32.73 0.61
C THR A 40 -24.65 -32.25 -0.57
N GLY A 41 -25.52 -33.06 -1.06
CA GLY A 41 -26.50 -32.70 -2.08
C GLY A 41 -27.83 -33.43 -1.83
N ARG A 42 -28.97 -32.73 -1.97
CA ARG A 42 -30.29 -33.26 -1.70
C ARG A 42 -30.39 -34.00 -0.34
N LYS A 43 -29.75 -33.41 0.71
CA LYS A 43 -29.70 -33.97 2.07
C LYS A 43 -28.90 -35.28 2.21
N LYS A 44 -28.10 -35.66 1.24
CA LYS A 44 -27.23 -36.84 1.30
C LYS A 44 -25.76 -36.41 1.20
N GLU A 45 -24.86 -37.12 1.86
CA GLU A 45 -23.43 -36.95 1.65
C GLU A 45 -23.06 -37.48 0.26
N LEU A 46 -22.43 -36.63 -0.54
CA LEU A 46 -21.90 -36.96 -1.87
C LEU A 46 -20.45 -37.36 -1.83
N GLY A 47 -19.73 -36.93 -0.80
CA GLY A 47 -18.32 -37.20 -0.60
C GLY A 47 -17.72 -36.26 0.40
N HIS A 48 -16.41 -36.41 0.63
CA HIS A 48 -15.65 -35.51 1.52
C HIS A 48 -14.23 -35.32 1.03
N VAL A 49 -13.63 -34.22 1.49
CA VAL A 49 -12.22 -33.90 1.31
C VAL A 49 -11.56 -33.83 2.68
N ASN A 50 -10.49 -34.60 2.89
CA ASN A 50 -9.71 -34.50 4.11
C ASN A 50 -8.84 -33.26 4.05
N VAL A 51 -8.83 -32.49 5.16
CA VAL A 51 -8.05 -31.26 5.30
C VAL A 51 -7.02 -31.48 6.37
N ARG A 52 -5.75 -31.16 6.06
CA ARG A 52 -4.65 -31.21 7.01
C ARG A 52 -4.01 -29.83 7.11
N ILE A 53 -4.08 -29.23 8.29
CA ILE A 53 -3.58 -27.88 8.56
C ILE A 53 -2.38 -28.02 9.50
N ARG A 54 -1.25 -27.44 9.13
CA ARG A 54 -0.07 -27.36 9.97
C ARG A 54 0.01 -25.97 10.59
N VAL A 55 -0.12 -25.87 11.90
CA VAL A 55 0.14 -24.64 12.65
C VAL A 55 1.60 -24.64 13.09
N PHE A 56 2.30 -23.56 12.73
CA PHE A 56 3.71 -23.36 13.10
C PHE A 56 3.84 -22.87 14.54
N GLY A 57 5.03 -23.04 15.16
CA GLY A 57 5.29 -22.64 16.54
C GLY A 57 5.65 -21.15 16.70
N PHE A 58 4.98 -20.27 15.94
CA PHE A 58 5.14 -18.82 16.07
C PHE A 58 3.85 -18.10 15.73
N ASP A 59 3.65 -16.93 16.32
CA ASP A 59 2.59 -16.01 15.95
C ASP A 59 3.13 -14.91 15.02
N LEU A 60 2.32 -14.48 14.06
CA LEU A 60 2.64 -13.29 13.28
C LEU A 60 2.64 -12.06 14.20
N PRO A 61 3.62 -11.13 14.07
CA PRO A 61 3.62 -9.89 14.85
C PRO A 61 2.32 -9.12 14.69
N GLN A 62 1.85 -8.47 15.75
CA GLN A 62 0.64 -7.64 15.67
C GLN A 62 0.84 -6.48 14.69
N THR A 63 1.96 -5.75 14.82
CA THR A 63 2.34 -4.74 13.82
C THR A 63 2.85 -5.44 12.57
N PHE A 64 2.42 -4.95 11.41
CA PHE A 64 2.88 -5.49 10.14
C PHE A 64 4.40 -5.31 10.01
N THR A 65 5.06 -6.28 9.43
CA THR A 65 6.51 -6.23 9.18
C THR A 65 6.83 -5.70 7.78
N PHE A 66 5.90 -5.89 6.85
CA PHE A 66 5.99 -5.38 5.49
C PHE A 66 5.16 -4.10 5.37
N ARG A 67 5.73 -3.06 4.76
CA ARG A 67 5.02 -1.82 4.47
C ARG A 67 4.34 -1.92 3.11
N SER A 68 3.15 -1.39 3.02
CA SER A 68 2.36 -1.35 1.80
C SER A 68 1.50 -0.09 1.75
N ALA A 69 1.01 0.26 0.57
CA ALA A 69 0.04 1.33 0.36
C ALA A 69 -1.00 0.84 -0.64
N PHE A 70 -2.20 0.56 -0.16
CA PHE A 70 -3.31 0.11 -0.98
C PHE A 70 -4.40 1.18 -0.98
N SER A 71 -4.56 1.84 -2.13
CA SER A 71 -5.50 2.93 -2.28
C SER A 71 -6.91 2.43 -2.56
N LEU A 72 -7.86 2.95 -1.80
CA LEU A 72 -9.27 2.91 -2.15
C LEU A 72 -9.57 4.12 -3.02
N MET A 73 -9.65 3.91 -4.32
CA MET A 73 -9.95 5.01 -5.25
C MET A 73 -11.42 5.42 -5.13
N ASP A 74 -11.69 6.50 -4.41
CA ASP A 74 -13.03 7.04 -4.13
C ASP A 74 -13.94 7.26 -5.35
N GLY A 75 -13.36 7.33 -6.55
CA GLY A 75 -14.12 7.54 -7.78
C GLY A 75 -14.93 6.32 -8.27
N PHE A 76 -14.56 5.13 -7.81
CA PHE A 76 -15.13 3.87 -8.30
C PHE A 76 -15.94 3.11 -7.25
N MET A 77 -16.06 3.64 -6.04
CA MET A 77 -16.65 2.93 -4.91
C MET A 77 -17.76 3.73 -4.25
N GLU A 78 -18.65 3.03 -3.58
CA GLU A 78 -19.68 3.64 -2.74
C GLU A 78 -19.02 4.47 -1.62
N LYS A 79 -19.38 5.74 -1.51
CA LYS A 79 -18.75 6.73 -0.61
C LYS A 79 -19.31 6.71 0.82
N THR A 80 -19.86 5.61 1.27
CA THR A 80 -20.35 5.54 2.65
C THR A 80 -19.21 5.24 3.62
N GLU A 81 -19.27 5.84 4.80
CA GLU A 81 -18.34 5.57 5.90
C GLU A 81 -18.32 4.08 6.25
N ARG A 82 -19.48 3.44 6.23
CA ARG A 82 -19.62 2.00 6.46
C ARG A 82 -18.83 1.19 5.44
N PHE A 83 -18.93 1.52 4.15
CA PHE A 83 -18.19 0.82 3.10
C PHE A 83 -16.68 1.02 3.27
N ARG A 84 -16.24 2.27 3.50
CA ARG A 84 -14.83 2.59 3.74
C ARG A 84 -14.26 1.76 4.90
N ARG A 85 -14.98 1.68 6.00
CA ARG A 85 -14.57 0.91 7.18
C ARG A 85 -14.48 -0.59 6.88
N GLN A 86 -15.45 -1.15 6.20
CA GLN A 86 -15.43 -2.57 5.79
C GLN A 86 -14.26 -2.90 4.86
N ALA A 87 -13.95 -2.02 3.92
CA ALA A 87 -12.81 -2.18 3.02
C ALA A 87 -11.47 -2.08 3.77
N TRP A 88 -11.35 -1.16 4.72
CA TRP A 88 -10.18 -1.06 5.59
C TRP A 88 -10.02 -2.32 6.45
N ASP A 89 -11.10 -2.81 7.04
CA ASP A 89 -11.08 -4.04 7.83
C ASP A 89 -10.55 -5.21 7.02
N LEU A 90 -11.04 -5.37 5.79
CA LEU A 90 -10.58 -6.40 4.88
C LEU A 90 -9.08 -6.28 4.57
N MET A 91 -8.59 -5.07 4.28
CA MET A 91 -7.16 -4.84 4.04
C MET A 91 -6.33 -5.16 5.28
N LEU A 92 -6.71 -4.64 6.44
CA LEU A 92 -5.99 -4.83 7.69
C LEU A 92 -5.97 -6.30 8.13
N ASP A 93 -7.06 -7.06 7.91
CA ASP A 93 -7.11 -8.50 8.17
C ASP A 93 -6.12 -9.29 7.28
N HIS A 94 -5.85 -8.77 6.08
CA HIS A 94 -4.84 -9.30 5.15
C HIS A 94 -3.46 -8.65 5.31
N ARG A 95 -3.24 -7.86 6.36
CA ARG A 95 -1.97 -7.19 6.68
C ARG A 95 -1.53 -6.17 5.61
N LEU A 96 -2.49 -5.57 4.92
CA LEU A 96 -2.28 -4.51 3.96
C LEU A 96 -2.63 -3.16 4.60
N ASN A 97 -1.78 -2.15 4.41
CA ASN A 97 -2.08 -0.81 4.91
C ASN A 97 -3.07 -0.12 3.96
N PRO A 98 -4.29 0.24 4.45
CA PRO A 98 -5.18 1.11 3.68
C PRO A 98 -4.55 2.50 3.60
N ASP A 99 -4.34 2.98 2.38
CA ASP A 99 -3.69 4.26 2.15
C ASP A 99 -4.21 4.91 0.87
N ASP A 100 -3.96 6.19 0.70
CA ASP A 100 -4.19 6.93 -0.54
C ASP A 100 -2.96 7.78 -0.83
N ILE A 101 -2.14 7.33 -1.77
CA ILE A 101 -0.91 8.06 -2.14
C ILE A 101 -1.22 9.39 -2.84
N THR A 102 -2.39 9.57 -3.42
CA THR A 102 -2.79 10.78 -4.14
C THR A 102 -3.70 11.70 -3.34
N ARG A 103 -3.85 11.45 -2.03
CA ARG A 103 -4.73 12.25 -1.17
C ARG A 103 -4.36 13.73 -1.16
N THR A 104 -5.39 14.57 -1.13
CA THR A 104 -5.27 16.04 -1.07
C THR A 104 -5.51 16.61 0.33
N ASP A 105 -6.02 15.78 1.24
CA ASP A 105 -6.32 16.14 2.61
C ASP A 105 -5.72 15.12 3.58
N MET A 106 -5.30 15.56 4.75
CA MET A 106 -4.71 14.71 5.77
C MET A 106 -5.73 13.66 6.26
N PRO A 107 -5.30 12.42 6.54
CA PRO A 107 -6.18 11.43 7.16
C PRO A 107 -6.56 11.84 8.58
N ALA A 108 -7.78 11.49 9.01
CA ALA A 108 -8.20 11.73 10.39
C ALA A 108 -7.34 10.94 11.37
N ILE A 109 -6.99 11.55 12.51
CA ILE A 109 -6.17 10.90 13.55
C ILE A 109 -6.85 9.63 14.08
N GLU A 110 -8.16 9.67 14.27
CA GLU A 110 -8.95 8.53 14.76
C GLU A 110 -8.87 7.33 13.80
N ASP A 111 -8.86 7.59 12.50
CA ASP A 111 -8.69 6.55 11.48
C ASP A 111 -7.30 5.93 11.53
N LEU A 112 -6.27 6.76 11.72
CA LEU A 112 -4.89 6.28 11.87
C LEU A 112 -4.70 5.47 13.15
N LEU A 113 -5.29 5.91 14.26
CA LEU A 113 -5.28 5.18 15.54
C LEU A 113 -5.99 3.83 15.38
N TYR A 114 -7.15 3.81 14.73
CA TYR A 114 -7.84 2.58 14.41
C TYR A 114 -6.98 1.63 13.58
N ALA A 115 -6.45 2.08 12.45
CA ALA A 115 -5.61 1.26 11.58
C ALA A 115 -4.33 0.79 12.31
N ARG A 116 -3.74 1.64 13.15
CA ARG A 116 -2.58 1.30 14.00
C ARG A 116 -2.91 0.20 15.00
N SER A 117 -4.07 0.24 15.64
CA SER A 117 -4.53 -0.81 16.57
C SER A 117 -4.67 -2.18 15.88
N ARG A 118 -4.90 -2.18 14.56
CA ARG A 118 -5.01 -3.36 13.71
C ARG A 118 -3.69 -3.78 13.05
N GLY A 119 -2.59 -3.05 13.31
CA GLY A 119 -1.26 -3.42 12.87
C GLY A 119 -0.62 -2.57 11.78
N MET A 120 -1.29 -1.54 11.27
CA MET A 120 -0.76 -0.60 10.28
C MET A 120 0.64 -0.08 10.69
N ASN A 121 1.55 -0.01 9.72
CA ASN A 121 2.92 0.41 9.93
C ASN A 121 3.44 1.46 8.93
N SER A 122 2.58 1.96 8.04
CA SER A 122 2.89 3.10 7.18
C SER A 122 1.62 3.77 6.66
N PHE A 123 1.67 5.09 6.44
CA PHE A 123 0.62 5.87 5.78
C PHE A 123 1.19 7.14 5.15
N ASN A 124 0.62 7.55 4.02
CA ASN A 124 0.89 8.83 3.39
C ASN A 124 0.13 9.95 4.13
N ILE A 125 0.81 11.03 4.47
CA ILE A 125 0.15 12.22 5.04
C ILE A 125 -0.59 12.99 3.95
N LEU A 126 0.11 13.25 2.84
CA LEU A 126 -0.39 14.12 1.79
C LEU A 126 0.41 13.90 0.49
N HIS A 127 -0.25 14.01 -0.65
CA HIS A 127 0.44 14.22 -1.92
C HIS A 127 0.93 15.68 -2.00
N LEU A 128 2.25 15.86 -2.04
CA LEU A 128 2.87 17.19 -2.00
C LEU A 128 2.80 17.87 -3.36
N VAL A 129 1.61 18.36 -3.69
CA VAL A 129 1.36 19.20 -4.87
C VAL A 129 0.66 20.48 -4.44
N PRO A 130 0.81 21.58 -5.18
CA PRO A 130 -0.04 22.76 -5.02
C PRO A 130 -1.51 22.33 -5.12
N ARG A 131 -2.40 22.89 -4.28
CA ARG A 131 -3.82 22.55 -4.32
C ARG A 131 -4.35 22.67 -5.74
N PRO A 132 -4.80 21.59 -6.39
CA PRO A 132 -5.35 21.67 -7.73
C PRO A 132 -6.67 22.42 -7.69
N ARG A 133 -6.92 23.27 -8.68
CA ARG A 133 -8.23 23.95 -8.85
C ARG A 133 -9.36 22.96 -9.16
N LYS A 134 -9.01 21.80 -9.76
CA LYS A 134 -9.91 20.67 -9.99
C LYS A 134 -9.19 19.38 -9.60
N LYS A 135 -9.84 18.53 -8.81
CA LYS A 135 -9.34 17.21 -8.48
C LYS A 135 -9.51 16.30 -9.70
N VAL A 136 -8.40 15.90 -10.32
CA VAL A 136 -8.36 14.81 -11.31
C VAL A 136 -7.72 13.63 -10.65
N LEU A 137 -8.30 12.45 -10.76
CA LEU A 137 -8.07 11.29 -9.90
C LEU A 137 -6.58 10.87 -9.74
N TRP A 138 -5.75 11.02 -10.78
CA TRP A 138 -4.34 10.62 -10.76
C TRP A 138 -3.38 11.65 -11.38
N THR A 139 -3.85 12.75 -11.94
CA THR A 139 -3.00 13.78 -12.52
C THR A 139 -2.92 15.01 -11.62
N LEU A 140 -2.38 14.84 -10.44
CA LEU A 140 -2.05 15.95 -9.54
C LEU A 140 -0.69 16.56 -9.94
N TRP A 141 -0.59 17.01 -11.19
CA TRP A 141 0.63 17.64 -11.65
C TRP A 141 0.53 19.16 -11.52
N ALA A 142 1.62 19.74 -11.09
CA ALA A 142 1.78 21.19 -11.05
C ALA A 142 3.00 21.60 -11.89
N PRO A 143 3.03 22.83 -12.40
CA PRO A 143 4.24 23.38 -12.97
C PRO A 143 5.40 23.31 -11.97
N LEU A 144 6.58 22.94 -12.43
CA LEU A 144 7.76 22.81 -11.54
C LEU A 144 8.14 24.13 -10.86
N SER A 145 7.85 25.28 -11.48
CA SER A 145 8.02 26.62 -10.92
C SER A 145 7.12 26.89 -9.70
N ALA A 146 6.06 26.12 -9.52
CA ALA A 146 5.19 26.23 -8.36
C ALA A 146 5.84 25.68 -7.07
N TYR A 147 6.86 24.81 -7.17
CA TYR A 147 7.59 24.26 -6.03
C TYR A 147 8.65 25.26 -5.54
N ASN A 148 8.21 26.27 -4.84
CA ASN A 148 9.02 27.39 -4.36
C ASN A 148 8.67 27.72 -2.89
N GLU A 149 9.35 28.71 -2.31
CA GLU A 149 9.20 29.12 -0.91
C GLU A 149 7.76 29.46 -0.52
N LYS A 150 6.95 30.01 -1.43
CA LYS A 150 5.54 30.32 -1.17
C LYS A 150 4.75 29.02 -0.95
N LEU A 151 4.95 28.00 -1.78
CA LEU A 151 4.30 26.70 -1.62
C LEU A 151 4.78 26.01 -0.33
N PHE A 152 6.08 26.11 -0.03
CA PHE A 152 6.62 25.50 1.18
C PHE A 152 6.08 26.17 2.45
N ALA A 153 5.88 27.48 2.43
CA ALA A 153 5.20 28.18 3.52
C ALA A 153 3.72 27.75 3.66
N GLU A 154 3.03 27.50 2.53
CA GLU A 154 1.66 26.97 2.55
C GLU A 154 1.64 25.55 3.13
N PHE A 155 2.56 24.67 2.77
CA PHE A 155 2.67 23.34 3.36
C PHE A 155 2.95 23.45 4.87
N ALA A 156 3.86 24.31 5.28
CA ALA A 156 4.15 24.54 6.71
C ALA A 156 2.88 24.92 7.48
N PHE A 157 2.19 25.93 7.01
CA PHE A 157 0.94 26.41 7.63
C PHE A 157 -0.13 25.34 7.75
N ARG A 158 -0.25 24.45 6.77
CA ARG A 158 -1.27 23.39 6.77
C ARG A 158 -0.88 22.19 7.62
N LEU A 159 0.40 21.89 7.78
CA LEU A 159 0.87 20.61 8.27
C LEU A 159 1.52 20.65 9.65
N ASP A 160 1.97 21.82 10.12
CA ASP A 160 2.69 21.90 11.40
C ASP A 160 1.86 21.35 12.57
N ASP A 161 0.64 21.84 12.75
CA ASP A 161 -0.24 21.41 13.84
C ASP A 161 -0.62 19.93 13.71
N TYR A 162 -0.91 19.49 12.48
CA TYR A 162 -1.22 18.10 12.21
C TYR A 162 -0.05 17.16 12.53
N ILE A 163 1.17 17.55 12.15
CA ILE A 163 2.36 16.73 12.44
C ILE A 163 2.69 16.72 13.93
N ALA A 164 2.47 17.83 14.64
CA ALA A 164 2.57 17.87 16.10
C ALA A 164 1.57 16.90 16.75
N GLU A 165 0.37 16.82 16.21
CA GLU A 165 -0.63 15.85 16.69
C GLU A 165 -0.23 14.40 16.38
N LEU A 166 0.35 14.12 15.22
CA LEU A 166 0.93 12.80 14.91
C LEU A 166 2.04 12.40 15.90
N GLU A 167 2.87 13.36 16.33
CA GLU A 167 3.88 13.13 17.38
C GLU A 167 3.25 12.78 18.71
N LYS A 168 2.26 13.54 19.12
CA LYS A 168 1.51 13.31 20.38
C LYS A 168 0.96 11.89 20.48
N TYR A 169 0.50 11.32 19.37
CA TYR A 169 -0.07 9.98 19.32
C TYR A 169 0.92 8.89 18.89
N ASP A 170 2.22 9.20 18.80
CA ASP A 170 3.28 8.26 18.36
C ASP A 170 3.03 7.68 16.95
N LEU A 171 2.37 8.46 16.09
CA LEU A 171 2.03 8.08 14.71
C LEU A 171 3.06 8.55 13.68
N LYS A 172 3.79 9.63 13.94
CA LYS A 172 4.74 10.25 13.00
C LYS A 172 5.77 9.27 12.44
N LYS A 173 6.23 8.30 13.21
CA LYS A 173 7.21 7.29 12.79
C LYS A 173 6.73 6.35 11.69
N PHE A 174 5.43 6.31 11.44
CA PHE A 174 4.81 5.51 10.37
C PHE A 174 4.48 6.36 9.14
N ALA A 175 4.63 7.68 9.25
CA ALA A 175 4.23 8.63 8.23
C ALA A 175 5.27 8.77 7.13
N TYR A 176 4.80 9.04 5.92
CA TYR A 176 5.60 9.51 4.81
C TYR A 176 4.81 10.54 4.00
N PHE A 177 5.50 11.28 3.15
CA PHE A 177 4.90 12.09 2.11
C PHE A 177 5.05 11.40 0.76
N TYR A 178 4.08 11.60 -0.12
CA TYR A 178 4.17 11.19 -1.50
C TYR A 178 4.23 12.41 -2.42
N GLY A 179 4.97 12.30 -3.53
CA GLY A 179 5.02 13.37 -4.51
C GLY A 179 5.76 13.02 -5.79
N PHE A 180 5.57 13.86 -6.81
CA PHE A 180 6.24 13.75 -8.09
C PHE A 180 5.97 12.41 -8.80
N ASP A 181 4.67 12.11 -8.95
CA ASP A 181 4.19 10.91 -9.60
C ASP A 181 4.72 10.76 -11.03
N GLU A 182 5.44 9.67 -11.27
CA GLU A 182 6.07 9.28 -12.55
C GLU A 182 6.86 10.39 -13.27
N ARG A 183 7.37 11.37 -12.52
CA ARG A 183 8.11 12.50 -13.09
C ARG A 183 9.52 12.07 -13.53
N ARG A 184 10.02 12.77 -14.55
CA ARG A 184 11.33 12.54 -15.17
C ARG A 184 12.38 13.54 -14.67
N LYS A 185 13.57 13.52 -15.28
CA LYS A 185 14.76 14.30 -14.89
C LYS A 185 14.49 15.80 -14.72
N ASP A 186 13.61 16.38 -15.51
CA ASP A 186 13.21 17.78 -15.45
C ASP A 186 12.68 18.19 -14.08
N ALA A 187 12.11 17.25 -13.35
CA ALA A 187 11.51 17.49 -12.03
C ALA A 187 12.44 17.20 -10.84
N PHE A 188 13.61 16.62 -11.05
CA PHE A 188 14.46 16.12 -9.94
C PHE A 188 14.93 17.23 -9.00
N ASP A 189 15.24 18.43 -9.53
CA ASP A 189 15.61 19.58 -8.69
C ASP A 189 14.45 20.07 -7.82
N ALA A 190 13.24 20.13 -8.38
CA ALA A 190 12.05 20.49 -7.62
C ALA A 190 11.74 19.43 -6.55
N LEU A 191 11.87 18.14 -6.88
CA LEU A 191 11.70 17.03 -5.97
C LEU A 191 12.72 17.11 -4.83
N LYS A 192 14.00 17.35 -5.17
CA LYS A 192 15.08 17.51 -4.16
C LYS A 192 14.79 18.65 -3.19
N ARG A 193 14.43 19.83 -3.70
CA ARG A 193 14.07 20.97 -2.84
C ARG A 193 12.89 20.64 -1.92
N THR A 194 11.86 19.98 -2.45
CA THR A 194 10.70 19.57 -1.67
C THR A 194 11.08 18.56 -0.60
N ARG A 195 11.88 17.54 -0.93
CA ARG A 195 12.40 16.57 0.03
C ARG A 195 13.21 17.25 1.12
N ASP A 196 14.14 18.11 0.74
CA ASP A 196 15.02 18.80 1.68
C ASP A 196 14.21 19.70 2.64
N PHE A 197 13.13 20.34 2.14
CA PHE A 197 12.20 21.11 2.96
C PHE A 197 11.49 20.21 3.98
N VAL A 198 10.83 19.13 3.57
CA VAL A 198 10.07 18.25 4.48
C VAL A 198 11.00 17.53 5.47
N LYS A 199 12.18 17.14 5.01
CA LYS A 199 13.20 16.51 5.86
C LYS A 199 13.71 17.45 6.94
N LYS A 200 14.08 18.68 6.55
CA LYS A 200 14.57 19.70 7.48
C LYS A 200 13.50 20.09 8.51
N ARG A 201 12.24 20.25 8.06
CA ARG A 201 11.17 20.77 8.92
C ARG A 201 10.59 19.72 9.85
N TRP A 202 10.29 18.53 9.34
CA TRP A 202 9.53 17.50 10.07
C TRP A 202 10.28 16.18 10.24
N ASN A 203 11.37 15.99 9.56
CA ASN A 203 12.10 14.72 9.51
C ASN A 203 11.22 13.53 9.07
N ILE A 204 10.34 13.76 8.12
CA ILE A 204 9.48 12.75 7.52
C ILE A 204 10.01 12.42 6.13
N PRO A 205 10.07 11.13 5.72
CA PRO A 205 10.56 10.74 4.40
C PRO A 205 9.60 11.14 3.28
N LEU A 206 10.17 11.43 2.11
CA LEU A 206 9.43 11.62 0.87
C LEU A 206 9.59 10.38 -0.03
N MET A 207 8.48 9.79 -0.44
CA MET A 207 8.41 8.72 -1.43
C MET A 207 8.04 9.28 -2.80
N SER A 208 8.65 8.74 -3.85
CA SER A 208 8.34 9.12 -5.23
C SER A 208 8.40 7.92 -6.17
N THR A 209 7.48 7.88 -7.13
CA THR A 209 7.46 6.97 -8.28
C THR A 209 8.22 7.54 -9.50
N SER A 210 8.91 8.66 -9.34
CA SER A 210 9.69 9.28 -10.42
C SER A 210 10.76 8.33 -11.00
N THR A 211 11.24 8.64 -12.20
CA THR A 211 12.21 7.76 -12.91
C THR A 211 13.62 7.77 -12.31
N MET A 212 13.82 8.28 -11.10
CA MET A 212 15.14 8.32 -10.45
C MET A 212 15.79 6.96 -10.29
N PHE A 213 15.01 5.95 -9.91
CA PHE A 213 15.54 4.60 -9.75
C PHE A 213 16.10 4.06 -11.06
N GLN A 214 15.38 4.25 -12.18
CA GLN A 214 15.81 3.84 -13.51
C GLN A 214 17.08 4.61 -13.95
N GLU A 215 17.16 5.89 -13.62
CA GLU A 215 18.35 6.68 -13.92
C GLU A 215 19.57 6.25 -13.10
N LEU A 216 19.37 5.86 -11.84
CA LEU A 216 20.42 5.30 -10.98
C LEU A 216 20.89 3.92 -11.44
N VAL A 217 20.08 3.15 -12.17
CA VAL A 217 20.56 1.91 -12.82
C VAL A 217 21.65 2.24 -13.85
N ARG A 218 21.49 3.37 -14.57
CA ARG A 218 22.44 3.82 -15.60
C ARG A 218 23.65 4.55 -15.01
N GLN A 219 23.43 5.34 -13.98
CA GLN A 219 24.43 6.18 -13.31
C GLN A 219 24.32 6.07 -11.78
N PRO A 220 24.81 4.97 -11.19
CA PRO A 220 24.52 4.58 -9.81
C PRO A 220 24.97 5.55 -8.72
N GLU A 221 25.98 6.38 -9.01
CA GLU A 221 26.57 7.32 -8.06
C GLU A 221 26.22 8.77 -8.35
N ASN A 222 25.30 9.04 -9.30
CA ASN A 222 24.94 10.41 -9.63
C ASN A 222 24.10 11.04 -8.50
N PRO A 223 24.63 12.05 -7.79
CA PRO A 223 23.94 12.64 -6.65
C PRO A 223 22.64 13.38 -7.03
N ALA A 224 22.52 13.84 -8.29
CA ALA A 224 21.30 14.49 -8.77
C ALA A 224 20.10 13.54 -8.82
N TYR A 225 20.36 12.23 -8.85
CA TYR A 225 19.31 11.20 -8.87
C TYR A 225 18.98 10.63 -7.49
N MET A 226 19.50 11.26 -6.43
CA MET A 226 19.27 10.88 -5.03
C MET A 226 18.30 11.87 -4.35
N ALA A 227 17.29 12.32 -5.06
CA ALA A 227 16.42 13.41 -4.62
C ALA A 227 15.19 12.96 -3.83
N THR A 228 15.06 11.67 -3.51
CA THR A 228 14.00 11.12 -2.67
C THR A 228 14.56 10.25 -1.55
N ASP A 229 13.80 10.03 -0.48
CA ASP A 229 14.19 9.12 0.60
C ASP A 229 13.75 7.67 0.30
N TRP A 230 12.56 7.50 -0.26
CA TRP A 230 11.98 6.21 -0.62
C TRP A 230 11.71 6.16 -2.12
N PHE A 231 12.35 5.22 -2.78
CA PHE A 231 12.18 4.98 -4.21
C PHE A 231 11.05 3.97 -4.40
N CYS A 232 10.19 4.22 -5.37
CA CYS A 232 9.10 3.32 -5.73
C CYS A 232 9.04 3.14 -7.26
N PRO A 233 9.96 2.34 -7.87
CA PRO A 233 9.89 2.02 -9.29
C PRO A 233 8.74 1.07 -9.60
N LEU A 234 8.29 1.05 -10.86
CA LEU A 234 7.50 -0.05 -11.40
C LEU A 234 8.28 -1.38 -11.25
N THR A 235 7.56 -2.47 -11.04
CA THR A 235 8.15 -3.81 -10.85
C THR A 235 9.10 -4.22 -11.97
N ASN A 236 8.76 -3.90 -13.23
CA ASN A 236 9.60 -4.19 -14.40
C ASN A 236 10.91 -3.37 -14.47
N PHE A 237 11.04 -2.32 -13.68
CA PHE A 237 12.28 -1.54 -13.55
C PHE A 237 13.07 -1.85 -12.28
N TYR A 238 12.60 -2.78 -11.47
CA TYR A 238 13.29 -3.16 -10.25
C TYR A 238 14.64 -3.80 -10.55
N ASN A 239 15.69 -3.30 -9.91
CA ASN A 239 17.04 -3.84 -10.01
C ASN A 239 17.53 -4.24 -8.61
N PRO A 240 17.69 -5.54 -8.31
CA PRO A 240 18.05 -6.00 -6.97
C PRO A 240 19.41 -5.46 -6.47
N ALA A 241 20.41 -5.39 -7.34
CA ALA A 241 21.74 -4.91 -6.97
C ALA A 241 21.75 -3.42 -6.59
N LEU A 242 21.00 -2.59 -7.34
CA LEU A 242 20.81 -1.19 -7.01
C LEU A 242 19.99 -1.04 -5.71
N ALA A 243 18.91 -1.79 -5.59
CA ALA A 243 18.05 -1.75 -4.41
C ALA A 243 18.85 -2.05 -3.12
N GLU A 244 19.70 -3.07 -3.17
CA GLU A 244 20.55 -3.45 -2.04
C GLU A 244 21.56 -2.32 -1.68
N ARG A 245 22.19 -1.70 -2.70
CA ARG A 245 23.08 -0.56 -2.47
C ARG A 245 22.36 0.63 -1.83
N LEU A 246 21.18 0.97 -2.32
CA LEU A 246 20.38 2.06 -1.78
C LEU A 246 19.90 1.78 -0.36
N ARG A 247 19.50 0.54 -0.05
CA ARG A 247 19.15 0.13 1.32
C ARG A 247 20.32 0.28 2.28
N LYS A 248 21.53 -0.09 1.88
CA LYS A 248 22.76 0.13 2.67
C LYS A 248 23.06 1.61 2.94
N LYS A 249 22.59 2.51 2.08
CA LYS A 249 22.65 3.98 2.27
C LYS A 249 21.47 4.53 3.08
N GLY A 250 20.57 3.70 3.58
CA GLY A 250 19.43 4.08 4.41
C GLY A 250 18.14 4.42 3.65
N HIS A 251 18.11 4.22 2.33
CA HIS A 251 16.91 4.41 1.53
C HIS A 251 15.97 3.20 1.64
N GLN A 252 14.67 3.43 1.50
CA GLN A 252 13.70 2.35 1.30
C GLN A 252 13.37 2.20 -0.17
N ILE A 253 13.18 0.95 -0.58
CA ILE A 253 12.80 0.61 -1.94
C ILE A 253 11.47 -0.11 -1.88
N TRP A 254 10.47 0.55 -2.43
CA TRP A 254 9.14 0.00 -2.67
C TRP A 254 9.05 -0.40 -4.13
N VAL A 255 7.99 -1.06 -4.51
CA VAL A 255 7.66 -1.35 -5.91
C VAL A 255 6.16 -1.21 -6.10
N TYR A 256 5.73 -0.89 -7.31
CA TYR A 256 4.33 -0.90 -7.64
C TYR A 256 4.10 -1.54 -9.02
N SER A 257 2.93 -2.13 -9.18
CA SER A 257 2.43 -2.63 -10.46
C SER A 257 1.39 -1.66 -11.00
N CYS A 258 1.49 -1.33 -12.27
CA CYS A 258 0.55 -0.45 -12.95
C CYS A 258 0.22 -1.02 -14.33
N CYS A 259 -1.04 -0.88 -14.76
CA CYS A 259 -1.55 -1.38 -16.05
C CYS A 259 -1.42 -2.91 -16.24
N GLY A 260 -1.28 -3.65 -15.18
CA GLY A 260 -1.24 -5.10 -15.16
C GLY A 260 -1.19 -5.65 -13.74
N PRO A 261 -1.60 -6.89 -13.51
CA PRO A 261 -2.30 -7.77 -14.42
C PRO A 261 -3.68 -7.24 -14.81
N GLU A 262 -4.10 -7.48 -16.07
CA GLU A 262 -5.36 -6.95 -16.58
C GLU A 262 -6.59 -7.67 -15.98
N TYR A 263 -7.56 -6.85 -15.55
CA TYR A 263 -8.89 -7.33 -15.15
C TYR A 263 -9.63 -7.93 -16.38
N PRO A 264 -10.51 -8.95 -16.23
CA PRO A 264 -11.03 -9.47 -14.97
C PRO A 264 -10.45 -10.83 -14.53
N TYR A 265 -9.47 -11.36 -15.20
CA TYR A 265 -9.04 -12.75 -15.00
C TYR A 265 -7.76 -12.83 -14.17
N VAL A 266 -7.86 -13.47 -13.01
CA VAL A 266 -6.71 -13.84 -12.19
C VAL A 266 -6.28 -15.24 -12.62
N ASN A 267 -5.07 -15.37 -13.13
CA ASN A 267 -4.42 -16.64 -13.45
C ASN A 267 -2.99 -16.68 -12.88
N PHE A 268 -2.25 -17.74 -13.11
CA PHE A 268 -0.90 -17.85 -12.58
C PHE A 268 0.04 -16.73 -13.04
N SER A 269 -0.03 -16.34 -14.31
CA SER A 269 0.80 -15.23 -14.80
C SER A 269 0.47 -13.89 -14.13
N ASN A 270 -0.80 -13.67 -13.78
CA ASN A 270 -1.22 -12.49 -13.02
C ASN A 270 -0.72 -12.52 -11.58
N LEU A 271 -0.61 -13.71 -10.97
CA LEU A 271 -0.07 -13.87 -9.62
C LEU A 271 1.46 -13.74 -9.60
N GLU A 272 2.14 -14.15 -10.65
CA GLU A 272 3.59 -14.07 -10.79
C GLU A 272 4.09 -12.68 -11.23
N TYR A 273 3.24 -11.88 -11.86
CA TYR A 273 3.61 -10.56 -12.38
C TYR A 273 4.27 -9.62 -11.37
N PRO A 274 3.85 -9.57 -10.08
CA PRO A 274 4.49 -8.70 -9.08
C PRO A 274 5.83 -9.21 -8.55
N PHE A 275 6.23 -10.44 -8.88
CA PHE A 275 7.43 -11.13 -8.39
C PHE A 275 8.40 -11.46 -9.52
#